data_fccadf73637b9df667eaf748cc90b6c5
#
_entry.id   fccadf73637b9df667eaf748cc90b6c5
#
_cell.length_a   1.000
_cell.length_b   1.000
_cell.length_c   1.000
_cell.angle_alpha   90.00
_cell.angle_beta   90.00
_cell.angle_gamma   90.00
#
_symmetry.space_group_name_H-M   'P 1'
#
loop_
_entity.id
_entity.type
_entity.pdbx_description
1 polymer ?
#
loop_
_entity_poly.entity_id
_entity_poly.type
_entity_poly.pdbx_seq_one_letter_code
_entity_poly.pdbx_strand_id
1 'polypeptide(L)'
;MNSNEVYEYLLKIPKGKVVTYGMIARHFGNIRLSRVVGNILHKNPDFIKYPCYKVVNREGKLTPNYAFGGIEVQKEFLQKDGIEVVDYKVDLSKYLWK
;
A
#
# COMPACT_ATOMS: atom_id res chain seq x y z
N MET A 1 8.23 8.97 13.19
CA MET A 1 7.10 8.62 12.29
C MET A 1 5.79 8.66 13.04
N ASN A 2 4.82 9.40 12.55
CA ASN A 2 3.47 9.39 13.10
C ASN A 2 2.46 9.02 12.01
N SER A 3 1.21 8.78 12.41
CA SER A 3 0.18 8.33 11.47
C SER A 3 -0.05 9.31 10.31
N ASN A 4 -0.10 10.61 10.60
CA ASN A 4 -0.33 11.63 9.58
C ASN A 4 0.77 11.65 8.53
N GLU A 5 2.02 11.47 8.94
CA GLU A 5 3.14 11.41 8.01
C GLU A 5 3.01 10.22 7.05
N VAL A 6 2.55 9.07 7.55
CA VAL A 6 2.33 7.89 6.71
C VAL A 6 1.20 8.15 5.72
N TYR A 7 0.09 8.72 6.17
CA TYR A 7 -1.04 9.02 5.27
C TYR A 7 -0.64 10.03 4.20
N GLU A 8 0.13 11.05 4.54
CA GLU A 8 0.62 12.02 3.56
C GLU A 8 1.58 11.40 2.56
N TYR A 9 2.39 10.43 3.00
CA TYR A 9 3.26 9.68 2.09
C TYR A 9 2.43 8.99 1.00
N LEU A 10 1.29 8.41 1.36
CA LEU A 10 0.42 7.73 0.40
C LEU A 10 -0.04 8.67 -0.71
N LEU A 11 -0.27 9.94 -0.39
CA LEU A 11 -0.71 10.92 -1.39
C LEU A 11 0.34 11.20 -2.46
N LYS A 12 1.60 10.90 -2.18
CA LYS A 12 2.69 11.13 -3.13
C LYS A 12 2.87 10.01 -4.13
N ILE A 13 2.26 8.85 -3.90
CA ILE A 13 2.39 7.70 -4.79
C ILE A 13 1.68 8.01 -6.11
N PRO A 14 2.40 7.97 -7.25
CA PRO A 14 1.80 8.29 -8.54
C PRO A 14 0.72 7.27 -8.93
N LYS A 15 -0.21 7.70 -9.77
CA LYS A 15 -1.17 6.79 -10.36
C LYS A 15 -0.43 5.66 -11.10
N GLY A 16 -0.92 4.44 -10.95
CA GLY A 16 -0.31 3.27 -11.60
C GLY A 16 0.92 2.72 -10.92
N LYS A 17 1.22 3.18 -9.71
CA LYS A 17 2.37 2.69 -8.94
C LYS A 17 1.95 2.18 -7.57
N VAL A 18 2.73 1.24 -7.05
CA VAL A 18 2.56 0.68 -5.70
C VAL A 18 3.85 0.81 -4.91
N VAL A 19 3.73 0.69 -3.59
CA VAL A 19 4.88 0.62 -2.68
C VAL A 19 4.72 -0.60 -1.78
N THR A 20 5.79 -0.96 -1.09
CA THR A 20 5.74 -2.02 -0.09
C THR A 20 5.76 -1.43 1.31
N TYR A 21 5.34 -2.22 2.30
CA TYR A 21 5.43 -1.81 3.71
C TYR A 21 6.88 -1.46 4.08
N GLY A 22 7.83 -2.24 3.58
CA GLY A 22 9.26 -2.01 3.84
C GLY A 22 9.76 -0.69 3.26
N MET A 23 9.26 -0.29 2.09
CA MET A 23 9.65 0.99 1.50
C MET A 23 9.20 2.17 2.38
N ILE A 24 7.98 2.12 2.89
CA ILE A 24 7.48 3.16 3.80
C ILE A 24 8.31 3.16 5.08
N ALA A 25 8.54 1.99 5.65
CA ALA A 25 9.33 1.88 6.88
C ALA A 25 10.75 2.45 6.71
N ARG A 26 11.40 2.14 5.59
CA ARG A 26 12.74 2.66 5.30
C ARG A 26 12.72 4.18 5.09
N HIS A 27 11.69 4.68 4.44
CA HIS A 27 11.53 6.13 4.24
C HIS A 27 11.52 6.86 5.58
N PHE A 28 10.92 6.25 6.60
CA PHE A 28 10.88 6.81 7.96
C PHE A 28 12.03 6.31 8.86
N GLY A 29 13.05 5.70 8.26
CA GLY A 29 14.34 5.46 8.92
C GLY A 29 14.64 4.03 9.34
N ASN A 30 13.69 3.09 9.35
CA ASN A 30 13.98 1.74 9.85
C ASN A 30 13.00 0.70 9.29
N ILE A 31 13.54 -0.29 8.56
CA ILE A 31 12.76 -1.39 8.00
C ILE A 31 11.97 -2.16 9.07
N ARG A 32 12.43 -2.17 10.31
CA ARG A 32 11.72 -2.83 11.41
C ARG A 32 10.38 -2.19 11.74
N LEU A 33 10.12 -0.99 11.24
CA LEU A 33 8.84 -0.30 11.42
C LEU A 33 7.74 -0.82 10.49
N SER A 34 8.00 -1.83 9.66
CA SER A 34 7.01 -2.35 8.72
C SER A 34 5.69 -2.76 9.37
N ARG A 35 5.76 -3.39 10.55
CA ARG A 35 4.55 -3.78 11.30
C ARG A 35 3.79 -2.56 11.80
N VAL A 36 4.51 -1.55 12.27
CA VAL A 36 3.91 -0.29 12.72
C VAL A 36 3.20 0.39 11.55
N VAL A 37 3.84 0.42 10.38
CA VAL A 37 3.23 0.94 9.15
C VAL A 37 1.92 0.19 8.85
N GLY A 38 1.93 -1.14 8.91
CA GLY A 38 0.75 -1.94 8.68
C GLY A 38 -0.39 -1.59 9.65
N ASN A 39 -0.08 -1.42 10.93
CA ASN A 39 -1.07 -1.03 11.93
C ASN A 39 -1.66 0.36 11.67
N ILE A 40 -0.82 1.30 11.25
CA ILE A 40 -1.26 2.65 10.89
C ILE A 40 -2.20 2.61 9.69
N LEU A 41 -1.84 1.86 8.64
CA LEU A 41 -2.66 1.73 7.44
C LEU A 41 -4.01 1.06 7.76
N HIS A 42 -4.01 0.10 8.67
CA HIS A 42 -5.23 -0.59 9.09
C HIS A 42 -6.25 0.35 9.75
N LYS A 43 -5.77 1.45 10.34
CA LYS A 43 -6.58 2.45 11.02
C LYS A 43 -6.80 3.72 10.17
N ASN A 44 -6.55 3.62 8.88
CA ASN A 44 -6.70 4.75 7.95
C ASN A 44 -8.10 5.38 8.09
N PRO A 45 -8.20 6.69 8.40
CA PRO A 45 -9.50 7.33 8.62
C PRO A 45 -10.27 7.60 7.34
N ASP A 46 -9.60 7.58 6.18
CA ASP A 46 -10.23 7.87 4.89
C ASP A 46 -9.46 7.15 3.78
N PHE A 47 -9.85 5.91 3.51
CA PHE A 47 -9.13 5.08 2.53
C PHE A 47 -9.35 5.52 1.07
N ILE A 48 -10.30 6.42 0.82
CA ILE A 48 -10.49 7.02 -0.49
C ILE A 48 -9.45 8.11 -0.71
N LYS A 49 -9.29 8.99 0.27
CA LYS A 49 -8.32 10.09 0.21
C LYS A 49 -6.88 9.58 0.31
N TYR A 50 -6.64 8.68 1.25
CA TYR A 50 -5.30 8.13 1.51
C TYR A 50 -5.25 6.70 0.96
N PRO A 51 -4.68 6.50 -0.25
CA PRO A 51 -4.82 5.25 -1.00
C PRO A 51 -3.98 4.10 -0.43
N CYS A 52 -4.34 3.61 0.73
CA CYS A 52 -3.62 2.50 1.38
C CYS A 52 -3.70 1.19 0.59
N TYR A 53 -4.63 1.08 -0.37
CA TYR A 53 -4.69 -0.08 -1.25
C TYR A 53 -3.42 -0.23 -2.12
N LYS A 54 -2.64 0.83 -2.27
CA LYS A 54 -1.39 0.81 -3.05
C LYS A 54 -0.21 0.19 -2.30
N VAL A 55 -0.40 -0.23 -1.06
CA VAL A 55 0.66 -0.84 -0.27
C VAL A 55 0.50 -2.35 -0.30
N VAL A 56 1.54 -3.03 -0.79
CA VAL A 56 1.57 -4.49 -0.92
C VAL A 56 2.77 -5.03 -0.15
N ASN A 57 2.86 -6.37 -0.02
CA ASN A 57 4.01 -6.95 0.65
C ASN A 57 5.25 -6.94 -0.26
N ARG A 58 6.39 -7.36 0.25
CA ARG A 58 7.67 -7.32 -0.48
C ARG A 58 7.67 -8.17 -1.75
N GLU A 59 6.73 -9.08 -1.89
CA GLU A 59 6.57 -9.92 -3.07
C GLU A 59 5.49 -9.40 -4.02
N GLY A 60 4.85 -8.30 -3.68
CA GLY A 60 3.77 -7.73 -4.46
C GLY A 60 2.40 -8.29 -4.14
N LYS A 61 2.30 -9.16 -3.14
CA LYS A 61 1.02 -9.77 -2.78
C LYS A 61 0.10 -8.78 -2.08
N LEU A 62 -1.19 -8.85 -2.41
CA LEU A 62 -2.21 -8.07 -1.76
C LEU A 62 -2.38 -8.51 -0.30
N THR A 63 -2.95 -7.63 0.51
CA THR A 63 -3.14 -7.87 1.95
C THR A 63 -4.40 -8.70 2.17
N PRO A 64 -4.30 -9.95 2.66
CA PRO A 64 -5.49 -10.80 2.87
C PRO A 64 -6.52 -10.18 3.80
N ASN A 65 -6.06 -9.42 4.78
CA ASN A 65 -6.90 -8.77 5.79
C ASN A 65 -7.03 -7.26 5.53
N TYR A 66 -7.17 -6.87 4.26
CA TYR A 66 -7.36 -5.47 3.92
C TYR A 66 -8.58 -4.93 4.69
N ALA A 67 -8.34 -3.90 5.52
CA ALA A 67 -9.31 -3.42 6.52
C ALA A 67 -10.60 -2.86 5.92
N PHE A 68 -10.58 -2.47 4.64
CA PHE A 68 -11.67 -1.71 4.01
C PHE A 68 -12.41 -2.54 2.96
N GLY A 69 -12.69 -3.81 3.29
CA GLY A 69 -13.49 -4.67 2.44
C GLY A 69 -12.80 -5.94 1.96
N GLY A 70 -11.58 -6.19 2.44
CA GLY A 70 -10.85 -7.41 2.12
C GLY A 70 -10.09 -7.33 0.80
N ILE A 71 -9.47 -8.45 0.45
CA ILE A 71 -8.54 -8.55 -0.67
C ILE A 71 -9.20 -8.23 -2.03
N GLU A 72 -10.48 -8.55 -2.18
CA GLU A 72 -11.20 -8.27 -3.42
C GLU A 72 -11.37 -6.76 -3.65
N VAL A 73 -11.64 -6.01 -2.60
CA VAL A 73 -11.77 -4.56 -2.71
C VAL A 73 -10.42 -3.92 -3.02
N GLN A 74 -9.36 -4.38 -2.39
CA GLN A 74 -8.01 -3.92 -2.71
C GLN A 74 -7.70 -4.14 -4.19
N LYS A 75 -8.01 -5.33 -4.70
CA LYS A 75 -7.83 -5.68 -6.11
C LYS A 75 -8.59 -4.72 -7.03
N GLU A 76 -9.86 -4.45 -6.72
CA GLU A 76 -10.67 -3.53 -7.53
C GLU A 76 -10.06 -2.14 -7.61
N PHE A 77 -9.62 -1.59 -6.47
CA PHE A 77 -9.02 -0.26 -6.45
C PHE A 77 -7.71 -0.21 -7.23
N LEU A 78 -6.89 -1.25 -7.13
CA LEU A 78 -5.65 -1.33 -7.91
C LEU A 78 -5.96 -1.38 -9.40
N GLN A 79 -6.93 -2.17 -9.82
CA GLN A 79 -7.33 -2.25 -11.23
C GLN A 79 -7.86 -0.91 -11.74
N LYS A 80 -8.64 -0.19 -10.96
CA LYS A 80 -9.12 1.14 -11.32
C LYS A 80 -7.98 2.14 -11.46
N ASP A 81 -6.88 1.91 -10.76
CA ASP A 81 -5.68 2.74 -10.85
C ASP A 81 -4.77 2.33 -12.01
N GLY A 82 -5.22 1.39 -12.86
CA GLY A 82 -4.46 0.94 -14.02
C GLY A 82 -3.42 -0.12 -13.72
N ILE A 83 -3.49 -0.76 -12.56
CA ILE A 83 -2.52 -1.77 -12.14
C ILE A 83 -3.11 -3.16 -12.36
N GLU A 84 -2.39 -4.00 -13.11
CA GLU A 84 -2.80 -5.37 -13.33
C GLU A 84 -2.55 -6.22 -12.09
N VAL A 85 -3.54 -7.01 -11.70
CA VAL A 85 -3.46 -7.93 -10.57
C VAL A 85 -3.68 -9.35 -11.08
N VAL A 86 -2.72 -10.23 -10.87
CA VAL A 86 -2.77 -11.64 -11.28
C VAL A 86 -2.56 -12.50 -10.05
N ASP A 87 -3.50 -13.38 -9.74
CA ASP A 87 -3.45 -14.24 -8.55
C ASP A 87 -3.21 -13.44 -7.27
N TYR A 88 -3.92 -12.29 -7.15
CA TYR A 88 -3.80 -11.38 -5.99
C TYR A 88 -2.38 -10.87 -5.77
N LYS A 89 -1.66 -10.67 -6.86
CA LYS A 89 -0.28 -10.22 -6.83
C LYS A 89 -0.04 -9.17 -7.90
N VAL A 90 0.78 -8.18 -7.57
CA VAL A 90 1.21 -7.11 -8.46
C VAL A 90 2.64 -7.37 -8.89
N ASP A 91 2.94 -7.18 -10.17
CA ASP A 91 4.30 -7.28 -10.70
C ASP A 91 5.12 -6.05 -10.28
N LEU A 92 5.97 -6.22 -9.28
CA LEU A 92 6.78 -5.13 -8.75
C LEU A 92 7.82 -4.62 -9.76
N SER A 93 8.25 -5.46 -10.71
CA SER A 93 9.19 -5.00 -11.75
C SER A 93 8.54 -3.94 -12.64
N LYS A 94 7.22 -3.95 -12.74
CA LYS A 94 6.45 -3.06 -13.60
C LYS A 94 5.85 -1.88 -12.83
N TYR A 95 5.34 -2.11 -11.63
CA TYR A 95 4.51 -1.13 -10.93
C TYR A 95 5.13 -0.51 -9.68
N LEU A 96 6.30 -0.97 -9.24
CA LEU A 96 6.92 -0.43 -8.04
C LEU A 96 7.33 1.04 -8.26
N TRP A 97 6.94 1.91 -7.33
CA TRP A 97 7.35 3.32 -7.35
C TRP A 97 8.83 3.42 -6.99
N LYS A 98 9.58 4.10 -7.83
CA LYS A 98 11.03 4.28 -7.64
C LYS A 98 11.42 5.74 -7.54
#